data_ea0b62c4938f04c32ba6b39de98b7b60
#
_entry.id   ea0b62c4938f04c32ba6b39de98b7b60
#
_cell.length_a   1.000
_cell.length_b   1.000
_cell.length_c   1.000
_cell.angle_alpha   90.00
_cell.angle_beta   90.00
_cell.angle_gamma   90.00
#
_symmetry.space_group_name_H-M   'P 1'
#
loop_
_entity.id
_entity.type
_entity.pdbx_description
1 polymer ?
#
loop_
_entity_poly.entity_id
_entity_poly.type
_entity_poly.pdbx_seq_one_letter_code
_entity_poly.pdbx_strand_id
1 'polypeptide(L)'
;MPLDVGDLATALAMARRVAPWFGIAKVGYELYAEAGPEAFDRLHDLGFSVFCDLKLHDIPTTVERGAAALARHRVEYLNAHASGGADMLRAFVAGAHAGAAEAGLVAPITLAVTVLTSDPDASAFAGRLALAAETGCDGVVCSGREVEAVAAAGLRSMVPGIRPAGAGADDQARVTTPGDAIARGADWLVIGRPVTAAADPAAAAAAIAAEVEAELRRP
;
A
#
# COMPACT_ATOMS: atom_id res chain seq x y z
N MET A 1 2.51 1.37 -7.35
CA MET A 1 2.78 2.74 -7.86
C MET A 1 1.78 3.71 -7.26
N PRO A 2 2.15 4.68 -6.42
CA PRO A 2 1.27 5.76 -5.98
C PRO A 2 1.00 6.74 -7.12
N LEU A 3 -0.27 7.14 -7.24
CA LEU A 3 -0.78 8.11 -8.21
C LEU A 3 -1.32 9.34 -7.45
N ASP A 4 -0.42 9.98 -6.69
CA ASP A 4 -0.72 11.16 -5.89
C ASP A 4 -0.62 12.40 -6.81
N VAL A 5 -1.70 12.67 -7.56
CA VAL A 5 -1.83 13.76 -8.55
C VAL A 5 -3.25 14.33 -8.51
N GLY A 6 -3.39 15.61 -8.85
CA GLY A 6 -4.62 16.39 -8.71
C GLY A 6 -5.70 16.17 -9.77
N ASP A 7 -5.54 15.19 -10.69
CA ASP A 7 -6.57 14.87 -11.66
C ASP A 7 -6.44 13.44 -12.21
N LEU A 8 -7.58 12.87 -12.60
CA LEU A 8 -7.68 11.49 -13.09
C LEU A 8 -6.95 11.29 -14.43
N ALA A 9 -6.97 12.27 -15.33
CA ALA A 9 -6.35 12.13 -16.65
C ALA A 9 -4.83 12.00 -16.53
N THR A 10 -4.21 12.81 -15.68
CA THR A 10 -2.78 12.73 -15.34
C THR A 10 -2.43 11.40 -14.68
N ALA A 11 -3.27 10.93 -13.72
CA ALA A 11 -3.08 9.63 -13.08
C ALA A 11 -3.08 8.49 -14.10
N LEU A 12 -4.06 8.45 -15.00
CA LEU A 12 -4.18 7.42 -16.03
C LEU A 12 -3.05 7.49 -17.07
N ALA A 13 -2.59 8.71 -17.42
CA ALA A 13 -1.44 8.87 -18.31
C ALA A 13 -0.16 8.28 -17.69
N MET A 14 0.09 8.53 -16.40
CA MET A 14 1.20 7.94 -15.65
C MET A 14 1.06 6.43 -15.55
N ALA A 15 -0.12 5.94 -15.18
CA ALA A 15 -0.41 4.51 -15.06
C ALA A 15 -0.07 3.76 -16.36
N ARG A 16 -0.53 4.25 -17.53
CA ARG A 16 -0.20 3.65 -18.84
C ARG A 16 1.29 3.58 -19.12
N ARG A 17 2.07 4.59 -18.72
CA ARG A 17 3.52 4.62 -18.96
C ARG A 17 4.26 3.56 -18.16
N VAL A 18 3.75 3.17 -16.99
CA VAL A 18 4.43 2.26 -16.07
C VAL A 18 3.79 0.87 -15.98
N ALA A 19 2.66 0.65 -16.64
CA ALA A 19 1.92 -0.61 -16.66
C ALA A 19 2.76 -1.88 -16.91
N PRO A 20 3.83 -1.88 -17.75
CA PRO A 20 4.65 -3.07 -17.93
C PRO A 20 5.40 -3.53 -16.68
N TRP A 21 5.58 -2.66 -15.68
CA TRP A 21 6.43 -2.94 -14.50
C TRP A 21 5.67 -2.87 -13.18
N PHE A 22 4.49 -2.27 -13.15
CA PHE A 22 3.68 -2.13 -11.94
C PHE A 22 2.30 -2.77 -12.12
N GLY A 23 1.98 -3.75 -11.30
CA GLY A 23 0.67 -4.41 -11.29
C GLY A 23 -0.34 -3.76 -10.33
N ILE A 24 0.11 -2.90 -9.42
CA ILE A 24 -0.75 -2.26 -8.39
C ILE A 24 -0.67 -0.75 -8.51
N ALA A 25 -1.83 -0.11 -8.67
CA ALA A 25 -1.99 1.34 -8.58
C ALA A 25 -2.50 1.73 -7.19
N LYS A 26 -1.76 2.62 -6.50
CA LYS A 26 -2.18 3.16 -5.20
C LYS A 26 -2.92 4.47 -5.39
N VAL A 27 -4.16 4.53 -4.93
CA VAL A 27 -4.99 5.74 -4.89
C VAL A 27 -4.98 6.28 -3.46
N GLY A 28 -4.35 7.44 -3.28
CA GLY A 28 -4.28 8.15 -2.01
C GLY A 28 -5.33 9.26 -1.92
N TYR A 29 -5.21 10.10 -0.88
CA TYR A 29 -6.19 11.14 -0.57
C TYR A 29 -6.47 12.11 -1.72
N GLU A 30 -5.42 12.60 -2.40
CA GLU A 30 -5.53 13.62 -3.44
C GLU A 30 -6.38 13.12 -4.61
N LEU A 31 -5.99 12.02 -5.22
CA LEU A 31 -6.72 11.46 -6.35
C LEU A 31 -8.11 10.96 -5.96
N TYR A 32 -8.27 10.40 -4.76
CA TYR A 32 -9.59 9.95 -4.30
C TYR A 32 -10.54 11.12 -4.02
N ALA A 33 -10.04 12.22 -3.44
CA ALA A 33 -10.86 13.42 -3.21
C ALA A 33 -11.33 14.06 -4.53
N GLU A 34 -10.52 13.98 -5.58
CA GLU A 34 -10.82 14.54 -6.89
C GLU A 34 -11.76 13.67 -7.72
N ALA A 35 -11.48 12.36 -7.78
CA ALA A 35 -12.17 11.44 -8.71
C ALA A 35 -13.05 10.38 -8.02
N GLY A 36 -12.92 10.23 -6.71
CA GLY A 36 -13.68 9.21 -5.96
C GLY A 36 -13.45 7.79 -6.50
N PRO A 37 -14.50 6.94 -6.42
CA PRO A 37 -14.42 5.56 -6.88
C PRO A 37 -14.19 5.39 -8.40
N GLU A 38 -14.49 6.41 -9.22
CA GLU A 38 -14.19 6.36 -10.65
C GLU A 38 -12.72 6.09 -10.92
N ALA A 39 -11.81 6.58 -10.05
CA ALA A 39 -10.39 6.29 -10.17
C ALA A 39 -10.10 4.78 -10.13
N PHE A 40 -10.82 4.02 -9.32
CA PHE A 40 -10.64 2.57 -9.20
C PHE A 40 -11.06 1.86 -10.50
N ASP A 41 -12.25 2.16 -11.00
CA ASP A 41 -12.79 1.56 -12.23
C ASP A 41 -11.86 1.80 -13.42
N ARG A 42 -11.40 3.05 -13.57
CA ARG A 42 -10.51 3.42 -14.69
C ARG A 42 -9.12 2.77 -14.59
N LEU A 43 -8.62 2.51 -13.39
CA LEU A 43 -7.36 1.77 -13.19
C LEU A 43 -7.53 0.28 -13.43
N HIS A 44 -8.67 -0.31 -13.06
CA HIS A 44 -9.01 -1.69 -13.42
C HIS A 44 -9.12 -1.87 -14.95
N ASP A 45 -9.70 -0.89 -15.67
CA ASP A 45 -9.75 -0.91 -17.13
C ASP A 45 -8.35 -0.95 -17.78
N LEU A 46 -7.32 -0.45 -17.07
CA LEU A 46 -5.92 -0.52 -17.51
C LEU A 46 -5.21 -1.80 -17.02
N GLY A 47 -5.91 -2.70 -16.32
CA GLY A 47 -5.37 -3.97 -15.82
C GLY A 47 -4.63 -3.90 -14.49
N PHE A 48 -4.72 -2.78 -13.76
CA PHE A 48 -4.14 -2.67 -12.42
C PHE A 48 -5.05 -3.28 -11.35
N SER A 49 -4.44 -3.90 -10.35
CA SER A 49 -5.06 -4.01 -9.03
C SER A 49 -5.02 -2.66 -8.31
N VAL A 50 -6.00 -2.38 -7.47
CA VAL A 50 -6.10 -1.09 -6.76
C VAL A 50 -5.78 -1.24 -5.28
N PHE A 51 -4.82 -0.43 -4.81
CA PHE A 51 -4.59 -0.19 -3.40
C PHE A 51 -5.24 1.12 -2.98
N CYS A 52 -6.37 1.04 -2.27
CA CYS A 52 -7.05 2.19 -1.68
C CYS A 52 -6.35 2.59 -0.38
N ASP A 53 -5.46 3.60 -0.47
CA ASP A 53 -4.57 4.04 0.61
C ASP A 53 -5.14 5.26 1.35
N LEU A 54 -6.32 5.09 1.96
CA LEU A 54 -7.01 6.15 2.71
C LEU A 54 -6.79 6.08 4.23
N LYS A 55 -6.06 5.09 4.71
CA LYS A 55 -5.64 4.96 6.12
C LYS A 55 -6.77 5.24 7.11
N LEU A 56 -7.86 4.47 7.01
CA LEU A 56 -9.07 4.68 7.82
C LEU A 56 -8.73 4.79 9.31
N HIS A 57 -9.30 5.80 9.98
CA HIS A 57 -9.05 6.04 11.40
C HIS A 57 -10.21 6.86 11.99
N ASP A 58 -11.11 6.20 12.69
CA ASP A 58 -12.27 6.79 13.34
C ASP A 58 -12.81 5.80 14.39
N ILE A 59 -13.96 6.07 14.99
CA ILE A 59 -14.65 5.11 15.86
C ILE A 59 -14.99 3.82 15.07
N PRO A 60 -15.05 2.65 15.74
CA PRO A 60 -15.19 1.35 15.07
C PRO A 60 -16.34 1.29 14.05
N THR A 61 -17.54 1.76 14.40
CA THR A 61 -18.71 1.73 13.50
C THR A 61 -18.51 2.56 12.22
N THR A 62 -17.84 3.69 12.31
CA THR A 62 -17.55 4.55 11.15
C THR A 62 -16.55 3.86 10.22
N VAL A 63 -15.50 3.26 10.79
CA VAL A 63 -14.48 2.52 10.05
C VAL A 63 -15.07 1.29 9.37
N GLU A 64 -15.92 0.53 10.07
CA GLU A 64 -16.62 -0.63 9.52
C GLU A 64 -17.44 -0.27 8.27
N ARG A 65 -18.28 0.76 8.38
CA ARG A 65 -19.11 1.23 7.27
C ARG A 65 -18.30 1.78 6.12
N GLY A 66 -17.22 2.53 6.42
CA GLY A 66 -16.29 3.07 5.43
C GLY A 66 -15.56 1.96 4.68
N ALA A 67 -15.04 0.96 5.40
CA ALA A 67 -14.38 -0.19 4.81
C ALA A 67 -15.33 -1.01 3.92
N ALA A 68 -16.57 -1.25 4.38
CA ALA A 68 -17.59 -1.93 3.59
C ALA A 68 -17.93 -1.16 2.31
N ALA A 69 -18.08 0.16 2.41
CA ALA A 69 -18.36 1.00 1.25
C ALA A 69 -17.24 0.93 0.20
N LEU A 70 -15.97 1.04 0.63
CA LEU A 70 -14.81 0.97 -0.27
C LEU A 70 -14.65 -0.44 -0.87
N ALA A 71 -14.85 -1.50 -0.10
CA ALA A 71 -14.70 -2.87 -0.57
C ALA A 71 -15.69 -3.23 -1.69
N ARG A 72 -16.89 -2.61 -1.72
CA ARG A 72 -17.86 -2.78 -2.82
C ARG A 72 -17.38 -2.26 -4.18
N HIS A 73 -16.33 -1.43 -4.20
CA HIS A 73 -15.72 -0.92 -5.42
C HIS A 73 -14.55 -1.77 -5.93
N ARG A 74 -14.48 -3.05 -5.55
CA ARG A 74 -13.50 -4.03 -6.04
C ARG A 74 -12.05 -3.64 -5.77
N VAL A 75 -11.76 -2.90 -4.68
CA VAL A 75 -10.37 -2.64 -4.30
C VAL A 75 -9.70 -3.92 -3.81
N GLU A 76 -8.47 -4.19 -4.24
CA GLU A 76 -7.73 -5.40 -3.86
C GLU A 76 -6.96 -5.23 -2.56
N TYR A 77 -6.65 -3.99 -2.18
CA TYR A 77 -5.95 -3.68 -0.93
C TYR A 77 -6.63 -2.48 -0.27
N LEU A 78 -6.82 -2.56 1.04
CA LEU A 78 -7.40 -1.50 1.86
C LEU A 78 -6.63 -1.37 3.16
N ASN A 79 -6.54 -0.17 3.73
CA ASN A 79 -5.80 0.02 4.97
C ASN A 79 -6.50 0.88 6.01
N ALA A 80 -6.12 0.63 7.27
CA ALA A 80 -6.52 1.42 8.44
C ALA A 80 -5.34 1.60 9.39
N HIS A 81 -5.34 2.66 10.20
CA HIS A 81 -4.29 2.88 11.20
C HIS A 81 -4.38 1.91 12.38
N ALA A 82 -3.29 1.21 12.71
CA ALA A 82 -3.21 0.37 13.90
C ALA A 82 -3.32 1.17 15.21
N SER A 83 -3.03 2.46 15.18
CA SER A 83 -3.19 3.36 16.33
C SER A 83 -4.65 3.54 16.78
N GLY A 84 -5.63 3.14 15.98
CA GLY A 84 -7.05 3.14 16.35
C GLY A 84 -7.44 2.02 17.34
N GLY A 85 -6.53 1.09 17.62
CA GLY A 85 -6.74 0.01 18.58
C GLY A 85 -7.47 -1.21 18.03
N ALA A 86 -7.61 -2.24 18.87
CA ALA A 86 -8.10 -3.55 18.47
C ALA A 86 -9.55 -3.53 17.95
N ASP A 87 -10.45 -2.81 18.62
CA ASP A 87 -11.87 -2.80 18.24
C ASP A 87 -12.07 -2.12 16.88
N MET A 88 -11.32 -1.05 16.60
CA MET A 88 -11.37 -0.40 15.29
C MET A 88 -10.81 -1.30 14.19
N LEU A 89 -9.70 -2.01 14.42
CA LEU A 89 -9.14 -2.93 13.42
C LEU A 89 -10.05 -4.14 13.17
N ARG A 90 -10.68 -4.73 14.20
CA ARG A 90 -11.68 -5.80 14.01
C ARG A 90 -12.87 -5.31 13.17
N ALA A 91 -13.36 -4.11 13.48
CA ALA A 91 -14.43 -3.49 12.70
C ALA A 91 -14.01 -3.20 11.25
N PHE A 92 -12.78 -2.74 11.03
CA PHE A 92 -12.19 -2.56 9.71
C PHE A 92 -12.19 -3.86 8.88
N VAL A 93 -11.66 -4.95 9.44
CA VAL A 93 -11.60 -6.26 8.78
C VAL A 93 -13.02 -6.77 8.49
N ALA A 94 -13.91 -6.73 9.49
CA ALA A 94 -15.29 -7.18 9.33
C ALA A 94 -16.02 -6.40 8.24
N GLY A 95 -15.90 -5.07 8.22
CA GLY A 95 -16.50 -4.21 7.21
C GLY A 95 -15.98 -4.48 5.81
N ALA A 96 -14.67 -4.63 5.64
CA ALA A 96 -14.05 -4.94 4.36
C ALA A 96 -14.58 -6.27 3.77
N HIS A 97 -14.65 -7.31 4.59
CA HIS A 97 -15.18 -8.62 4.19
C HIS A 97 -16.69 -8.58 3.87
N ALA A 98 -17.49 -7.93 4.73
CA ALA A 98 -18.92 -7.81 4.52
C ALA A 98 -19.26 -7.06 3.23
N GLY A 99 -18.60 -5.91 3.00
CA GLY A 99 -18.85 -5.11 1.81
C GLY A 99 -18.48 -5.82 0.51
N ALA A 100 -17.37 -6.56 0.48
CA ALA A 100 -17.01 -7.39 -0.66
C ALA A 100 -18.02 -8.53 -0.90
N ALA A 101 -18.42 -9.23 0.17
CA ALA A 101 -19.40 -10.31 0.09
C ALA A 101 -20.77 -9.83 -0.43
N GLU A 102 -21.26 -8.67 0.04
CA GLU A 102 -22.49 -8.03 -0.45
C GLU A 102 -22.44 -7.74 -1.96
N ALA A 103 -21.25 -7.39 -2.48
CA ALA A 103 -21.05 -7.11 -3.90
C ALA A 103 -20.70 -8.35 -4.73
N GLY A 104 -20.59 -9.55 -4.12
CA GLY A 104 -20.15 -10.76 -4.80
C GLY A 104 -18.68 -10.74 -5.24
N LEU A 105 -17.84 -9.98 -4.53
CA LEU A 105 -16.44 -9.79 -4.82
C LEU A 105 -15.54 -10.57 -3.84
N VAL A 106 -14.29 -10.76 -4.23
CA VAL A 106 -13.25 -11.25 -3.32
C VAL A 106 -12.94 -10.15 -2.30
N ALA A 107 -12.80 -10.51 -1.03
CA ALA A 107 -12.44 -9.56 0.02
C ALA A 107 -11.06 -8.94 -0.26
N PRO A 108 -10.89 -7.64 -0.03
CA PRO A 108 -9.59 -7.00 -0.16
C PRO A 108 -8.61 -7.52 0.90
N ILE A 109 -7.33 -7.48 0.57
CA ILE A 109 -6.27 -7.65 1.55
C ILE A 109 -6.29 -6.47 2.50
N THR A 110 -6.50 -6.75 3.79
CA THR A 110 -6.60 -5.76 4.86
C THR A 110 -5.23 -5.48 5.47
N LEU A 111 -4.80 -4.23 5.44
CA LEU A 111 -3.47 -3.80 5.88
C LEU A 111 -3.56 -2.83 7.06
N ALA A 112 -2.93 -3.14 8.18
CA ALA A 112 -2.80 -2.21 9.30
C ALA A 112 -1.57 -1.31 9.11
N VAL A 113 -1.76 0.01 9.11
CA VAL A 113 -0.64 0.97 9.08
C VAL A 113 -0.01 1.05 10.46
N THR A 114 1.23 0.59 10.58
CA THR A 114 1.95 0.55 11.86
C THR A 114 2.51 1.92 12.24
N VAL A 115 3.65 2.30 11.70
CA VAL A 115 4.28 3.61 11.90
C VAL A 115 4.56 4.22 10.54
N LEU A 116 4.18 5.48 10.36
CA LEU A 116 4.45 6.19 9.09
C LEU A 116 5.96 6.26 8.85
N THR A 117 6.41 6.06 7.61
CA THR A 117 7.83 6.07 7.27
C THR A 117 8.48 7.45 7.37
N SER A 118 7.69 8.52 7.49
CA SER A 118 8.12 9.88 7.82
C SER A 118 8.42 10.08 9.31
N ASP A 119 7.86 9.22 10.19
CA ASP A 119 8.10 9.27 11.62
C ASP A 119 9.40 8.52 11.96
N PRO A 120 10.42 9.19 12.54
CA PRO A 120 11.65 8.53 12.94
C PRO A 120 11.48 7.64 14.18
N ASP A 121 10.44 7.86 15.00
CA ASP A 121 10.15 7.05 16.19
C ASP A 121 9.31 5.82 15.83
N ALA A 122 9.93 4.67 15.82
CA ALA A 122 9.30 3.39 15.58
C ALA A 122 8.92 2.63 16.86
N SER A 123 8.97 3.25 18.04
CA SER A 123 8.73 2.56 19.34
C SER A 123 7.37 1.88 19.42
N ALA A 124 6.34 2.42 18.75
CA ALA A 124 5.01 1.85 18.69
C ALA A 124 4.88 0.64 17.73
N PHE A 125 5.89 0.32 16.92
CA PHE A 125 5.79 -0.69 15.86
C PHE A 125 5.40 -2.08 16.42
N ALA A 126 6.13 -2.59 17.41
CA ALA A 126 5.92 -3.94 17.93
C ALA A 126 4.49 -4.15 18.47
N GLY A 127 3.97 -3.17 19.24
CA GLY A 127 2.61 -3.23 19.76
C GLY A 127 1.55 -3.17 18.64
N ARG A 128 1.77 -2.35 17.61
CA ARG A 128 0.86 -2.23 16.46
C ARG A 128 0.90 -3.45 15.55
N LEU A 129 2.06 -4.09 15.40
CA LEU A 129 2.20 -5.37 14.69
C LEU A 129 1.41 -6.47 15.40
N ALA A 130 1.56 -6.58 16.73
CA ALA A 130 0.82 -7.54 17.54
C ALA A 130 -0.71 -7.33 17.41
N LEU A 131 -1.17 -6.07 17.45
CA LEU A 131 -2.59 -5.73 17.23
C LEU A 131 -3.06 -6.17 15.84
N ALA A 132 -2.29 -5.94 14.79
CA ALA A 132 -2.66 -6.36 13.44
C ALA A 132 -2.85 -7.88 13.35
N ALA A 133 -1.94 -8.66 13.92
CA ALA A 133 -2.04 -10.12 13.97
C ALA A 133 -3.26 -10.59 14.80
N GLU A 134 -3.48 -10.01 15.98
CA GLU A 134 -4.60 -10.36 16.88
C GLU A 134 -5.98 -10.07 16.25
N THR A 135 -6.06 -9.01 15.45
CA THR A 135 -7.34 -8.53 14.90
C THR A 135 -7.69 -9.11 13.53
N GLY A 136 -6.83 -9.99 12.99
CA GLY A 136 -7.06 -10.70 11.74
C GLY A 136 -6.80 -9.86 10.48
N CYS A 137 -5.98 -8.80 10.58
CA CYS A 137 -5.47 -8.16 9.37
C CYS A 137 -4.57 -9.13 8.58
N ASP A 138 -4.63 -9.07 7.25
CA ASP A 138 -3.82 -9.92 6.36
C ASP A 138 -2.34 -9.49 6.34
N GLY A 139 -2.07 -8.24 6.67
CA GLY A 139 -0.74 -7.70 6.65
C GLY A 139 -0.64 -6.29 7.24
N VAL A 140 0.51 -5.68 7.05
CA VAL A 140 0.79 -4.34 7.56
C VAL A 140 1.47 -3.46 6.51
N VAL A 141 1.29 -2.14 6.65
CA VAL A 141 2.15 -1.14 6.01
C VAL A 141 3.26 -0.81 7.00
N CYS A 142 4.52 -1.07 6.63
CA CYS A 142 5.68 -0.93 7.50
C CYS A 142 6.92 -0.43 6.73
N SER A 143 8.01 -0.08 7.41
CA SER A 143 9.27 0.23 6.75
C SER A 143 10.03 -1.04 6.34
N GLY A 144 10.96 -0.93 5.38
CA GLY A 144 11.78 -2.06 4.95
C GLY A 144 12.67 -2.66 6.06
N ARG A 145 12.89 -1.92 7.16
CA ARG A 145 13.65 -2.41 8.32
C ARG A 145 12.84 -3.38 9.20
N GLU A 146 11.54 -3.38 9.05
CA GLU A 146 10.58 -4.11 9.90
C GLU A 146 10.06 -5.40 9.23
N VAL A 147 10.41 -5.64 7.96
CA VAL A 147 9.87 -6.75 7.13
C VAL A 147 10.09 -8.12 7.78
N GLU A 148 11.29 -8.41 8.30
CA GLU A 148 11.60 -9.69 8.93
C GLU A 148 10.72 -9.96 10.17
N ALA A 149 10.44 -8.91 10.97
CA ALA A 149 9.55 -9.03 12.12
C ALA A 149 8.10 -9.25 11.70
N VAL A 150 7.66 -8.64 10.59
CA VAL A 150 6.33 -8.85 10.01
C VAL A 150 6.17 -10.30 9.53
N ALA A 151 7.15 -10.81 8.80
CA ALA A 151 7.17 -12.21 8.34
C ALA A 151 7.16 -13.19 9.51
N ALA A 152 7.94 -12.93 10.57
CA ALA A 152 7.96 -13.74 11.80
C ALA A 152 6.60 -13.74 12.53
N ALA A 153 5.80 -12.69 12.39
CA ALA A 153 4.43 -12.61 12.92
C ALA A 153 3.39 -13.30 12.01
N GLY A 154 3.79 -13.89 10.88
CA GLY A 154 2.90 -14.55 9.91
C GLY A 154 2.05 -13.57 9.09
N LEU A 155 2.43 -12.30 9.02
CA LEU A 155 1.74 -11.26 8.28
C LEU A 155 2.49 -10.90 7.00
N ARG A 156 1.76 -10.35 6.03
CA ARG A 156 2.33 -9.79 4.79
C ARG A 156 2.72 -8.33 4.96
N SER A 157 3.68 -7.88 4.16
CA SER A 157 4.26 -6.53 4.25
C SER A 157 4.03 -5.70 2.98
N MET A 158 3.47 -4.50 3.14
CA MET A 158 3.41 -3.45 2.13
C MET A 158 4.42 -2.37 2.52
N VAL A 159 5.49 -2.19 1.74
CA VAL A 159 6.66 -1.39 2.13
C VAL A 159 6.77 -0.10 1.32
N PRO A 160 6.36 1.05 1.87
CA PRO A 160 6.69 2.38 1.31
C PRO A 160 8.11 2.82 1.69
N GLY A 161 8.51 4.01 1.20
CA GLY A 161 9.84 4.54 1.49
C GLY A 161 10.97 3.87 0.70
N ILE A 162 10.61 3.22 -0.40
CA ILE A 162 11.58 2.56 -1.28
C ILE A 162 12.31 3.61 -2.12
N ARG A 163 13.65 3.54 -2.09
CA ARG A 163 14.54 4.41 -2.85
C ARG A 163 15.67 3.59 -3.47
N PRO A 164 15.85 3.61 -4.81
CA PRO A 164 17.05 3.04 -5.43
C PRO A 164 18.34 3.64 -4.86
N ALA A 165 19.43 2.90 -4.94
CA ALA A 165 20.72 3.38 -4.47
C ALA A 165 21.10 4.72 -5.14
N GLY A 166 21.51 5.70 -4.34
CA GLY A 166 21.88 7.05 -4.80
C GLY A 166 20.70 8.02 -4.97
N ALA A 167 19.45 7.60 -4.81
CA ALA A 167 18.31 8.51 -4.77
C ALA A 167 18.19 9.22 -3.42
N GLY A 168 17.71 10.48 -3.42
CA GLY A 168 17.45 11.24 -2.20
C GLY A 168 16.40 10.62 -1.31
N ALA A 169 16.52 10.81 0.00
CA ALA A 169 15.56 10.33 1.00
C ALA A 169 14.25 11.15 1.00
N ASP A 170 14.31 12.43 0.59
CA ASP A 170 13.24 13.42 0.66
C ASP A 170 12.64 13.53 2.09
N ASP A 171 11.30 13.34 2.22
CA ASP A 171 10.54 13.34 3.47
C ASP A 171 10.51 11.95 4.18
N GLN A 172 11.22 10.95 3.64
CA GLN A 172 11.26 9.61 4.20
C GLN A 172 12.44 9.46 5.17
N ALA A 173 12.16 9.28 6.45
CA ALA A 173 13.18 9.08 7.48
C ALA A 173 13.75 7.64 7.49
N ARG A 174 13.01 6.67 6.94
CA ARG A 174 13.31 5.24 7.00
C ARG A 174 13.26 4.62 5.61
N VAL A 175 14.29 4.92 4.79
CA VAL A 175 14.40 4.42 3.41
C VAL A 175 15.08 3.05 3.34
N THR A 176 14.73 2.30 2.28
CA THR A 176 15.31 0.98 1.96
C THR A 176 15.39 0.87 0.43
N THR A 177 16.41 0.19 -0.11
CA THR A 177 16.48 -0.07 -1.56
C THR A 177 15.46 -1.15 -1.97
N PRO A 178 15.03 -1.19 -3.25
CA PRO A 178 14.19 -2.27 -3.76
C PRO A 178 14.78 -3.65 -3.46
N GLY A 179 16.06 -3.86 -3.78
CA GLY A 179 16.75 -5.13 -3.55
C GLY A 179 16.81 -5.52 -2.07
N ASP A 180 17.19 -4.59 -1.18
CA ASP A 180 17.24 -4.87 0.27
C ASP A 180 15.88 -5.22 0.86
N ALA A 181 14.80 -4.57 0.39
CA ALA A 181 13.46 -4.88 0.86
C ALA A 181 13.02 -6.29 0.44
N ILE A 182 13.29 -6.68 -0.80
CA ILE A 182 13.01 -8.03 -1.32
C ILE A 182 13.88 -9.08 -0.61
N ALA A 183 15.17 -8.83 -0.42
CA ALA A 183 16.07 -9.73 0.31
C ALA A 183 15.60 -10.01 1.74
N ARG A 184 14.90 -9.07 2.37
CA ARG A 184 14.27 -9.23 3.70
C ARG A 184 12.91 -9.92 3.65
N GLY A 185 12.38 -10.22 2.47
CA GLY A 185 11.09 -10.90 2.27
C GLY A 185 9.89 -9.97 2.17
N ALA A 186 10.05 -8.74 1.68
CA ALA A 186 8.92 -7.85 1.43
C ALA A 186 7.97 -8.42 0.36
N ASP A 187 6.66 -8.43 0.64
CA ASP A 187 5.64 -8.92 -0.30
C ASP A 187 5.31 -7.88 -1.38
N TRP A 188 5.21 -6.60 -0.99
CA TRP A 188 4.87 -5.51 -1.90
C TRP A 188 5.70 -4.27 -1.61
N LEU A 189 6.14 -3.60 -2.69
CA LEU A 189 6.88 -2.35 -2.62
C LEU A 189 6.00 -1.19 -3.11
N VAL A 190 5.97 -0.10 -2.35
CA VAL A 190 5.31 1.15 -2.78
C VAL A 190 6.39 2.14 -3.22
N ILE A 191 6.50 2.34 -4.53
CA ILE A 191 7.55 3.14 -5.16
C ILE A 191 6.90 4.33 -5.88
N GLY A 192 7.12 5.53 -5.35
CA GLY A 192 6.54 6.78 -5.86
C GLY A 192 7.57 7.64 -6.59
N ARG A 193 8.03 8.72 -5.96
CA ARG A 193 8.89 9.75 -6.54
C ARG A 193 10.12 9.26 -7.34
N PRO A 194 10.80 8.17 -6.98
CA PRO A 194 11.85 7.61 -7.84
C PRO A 194 11.40 7.34 -9.28
N VAL A 195 10.11 7.12 -9.48
CA VAL A 195 9.50 6.92 -10.80
C VAL A 195 8.71 8.15 -11.25
N THR A 196 7.80 8.65 -10.42
CA THR A 196 6.86 9.72 -10.81
C THR A 196 7.55 11.05 -11.09
N ALA A 197 8.68 11.35 -10.43
CA ALA A 197 9.48 12.56 -10.63
C ALA A 197 10.68 12.35 -11.56
N ALA A 198 10.88 11.15 -12.12
CA ALA A 198 11.96 10.88 -13.05
C ALA A 198 11.72 11.59 -14.39
N ALA A 199 12.80 12.01 -15.06
CA ALA A 199 12.72 12.55 -16.42
C ALA A 199 12.08 11.55 -17.39
N ASP A 200 12.39 10.26 -17.23
CA ASP A 200 11.72 9.16 -17.92
C ASP A 200 11.19 8.14 -16.89
N PRO A 201 9.89 8.22 -16.52
CA PRO A 201 9.26 7.28 -15.61
C PRO A 201 9.29 5.83 -16.06
N ALA A 202 9.22 5.57 -17.37
CA ALA A 202 9.25 4.21 -17.91
C ALA A 202 10.64 3.57 -17.74
N ALA A 203 11.69 4.32 -18.06
CA ALA A 203 13.07 3.85 -17.84
C ALA A 203 13.38 3.64 -16.35
N ALA A 204 12.92 4.54 -15.47
CA ALA A 204 13.08 4.40 -14.03
C ALA A 204 12.33 3.17 -13.49
N ALA A 205 11.10 2.93 -13.95
CA ALA A 205 10.31 1.75 -13.59
C ALA A 205 10.99 0.46 -14.03
N ALA A 206 11.51 0.41 -15.26
CA ALA A 206 12.22 -0.75 -15.80
C ALA A 206 13.49 -1.06 -14.99
N ALA A 207 14.27 -0.04 -14.62
CA ALA A 207 15.48 -0.22 -13.82
C ALA A 207 15.17 -0.81 -12.43
N ILE A 208 14.12 -0.31 -11.77
CA ILE A 208 13.68 -0.82 -10.47
C ILE A 208 13.16 -2.25 -10.57
N ALA A 209 12.38 -2.56 -11.59
CA ALA A 209 11.90 -3.92 -11.84
C ALA A 209 13.07 -4.89 -12.06
N ALA A 210 14.07 -4.49 -12.82
CA ALA A 210 15.28 -5.29 -13.02
C ALA A 210 16.07 -5.54 -11.72
N GLU A 211 16.15 -4.56 -10.81
CA GLU A 211 16.77 -4.72 -9.49
C GLU A 211 16.00 -5.76 -8.65
N VAL A 212 14.67 -5.65 -8.61
CA VAL A 212 13.79 -6.61 -7.91
C VAL A 212 13.94 -8.02 -8.48
N GLU A 213 13.90 -8.17 -9.81
CA GLU A 213 14.06 -9.47 -10.46
C GLU A 213 15.43 -10.10 -10.20
N ALA A 214 16.48 -9.29 -10.20
CA ALA A 214 17.83 -9.77 -9.91
C ALA A 214 17.93 -10.35 -8.49
N GLU A 215 17.26 -9.71 -7.51
CA GLU A 215 17.24 -10.19 -6.13
C GLU A 215 16.41 -11.47 -5.97
N LEU A 216 15.23 -11.55 -6.61
CA LEU A 216 14.38 -12.74 -6.59
C LEU A 216 15.02 -13.99 -7.21
N ARG A 217 16.04 -13.81 -8.09
CA ARG A 217 16.79 -14.92 -8.72
C ARG A 217 18.01 -15.35 -7.91
N ARG A 218 18.33 -14.67 -6.81
CA ARG A 218 19.42 -15.11 -5.93
C ARG A 218 19.04 -16.43 -5.26
N PRO A 219 19.98 -17.39 -5.24
CA PRO A 219 19.75 -18.70 -4.64
C PRO A 219 19.61 -18.64 -3.11
#